data_438f64d8573858a55930e4d742b960d2
#
_entry.id   438f64d8573858a55930e4d742b960d2
#
_cell.length_a   1.000
_cell.length_b   1.000
_cell.length_c   1.000
_cell.angle_alpha   90.00
_cell.angle_beta   90.00
_cell.angle_gamma   90.00
#
_symmetry.space_group_name_H-M   'P 1'
#
loop_
_entity.id
_entity.type
_entity.pdbx_description
1 polymer ?
#
loop_
_entity_poly.entity_id
_entity_poly.type
_entity_poly.pdbx_seq_one_letter_code
_entity_poly.pdbx_strand_id
1 'polypeptide(L)'
;MELRQYMVEIKLPGILTEEFISLIPEQRLKINSLMDAGVILCYTLNQERTKLWTVIVAKSETAVMDTLAQFPMIRFMNAEINELTFHHQSSLVMPSISLN
;
A
#
# COMPACT_ATOMS: atom_id res chain seq x y z
N MET A 1 14.84 -16.53 -9.62
CA MET A 1 14.84 -15.89 -8.32
C MET A 1 13.42 -15.78 -7.81
N GLU A 2 13.21 -16.26 -6.61
CA GLU A 2 11.87 -16.42 -6.05
C GLU A 2 11.31 -15.11 -5.53
N LEU A 3 10.11 -14.77 -5.97
CA LEU A 3 9.38 -13.62 -5.44
C LEU A 3 8.64 -14.04 -4.18
N ARG A 4 8.60 -13.15 -3.21
CA ARG A 4 7.91 -13.33 -1.94
C ARG A 4 6.85 -12.25 -1.78
N GLN A 5 5.96 -12.47 -0.84
CA GLN A 5 4.88 -11.52 -0.54
C GLN A 5 5.06 -10.98 0.87
N TYR A 6 4.84 -9.70 1.02
CA TYR A 6 5.03 -8.99 2.28
C TYR A 6 3.79 -8.18 2.60
N MET A 7 3.28 -8.36 3.81
CA MET A 7 2.24 -7.46 4.32
C MET A 7 2.93 -6.27 4.97
N VAL A 8 2.58 -5.09 4.51
CA VAL A 8 3.11 -3.85 5.07
C VAL A 8 1.99 -3.11 5.77
N GLU A 9 2.16 -2.90 7.06
CA GLU A 9 1.25 -2.07 7.84
C GLU A 9 1.87 -0.68 7.95
N ILE A 10 1.13 0.32 7.55
CA ILE A 10 1.61 1.69 7.49
C ILE A 10 0.77 2.54 8.42
N LYS A 11 1.43 3.23 9.35
CA LYS A 11 0.77 4.22 10.19
C LYS A 11 0.87 5.58 9.52
N LEU A 12 -0.24 6.30 9.52
CA LEU A 12 -0.35 7.64 8.94
C LEU A 12 -0.49 8.67 10.05
N PRO A 13 -0.15 9.95 9.79
CA PRO A 13 -0.30 10.99 10.81
C PRO A 13 -1.77 11.20 11.16
N GLY A 14 -2.03 11.53 12.41
CA GLY A 14 -3.39 11.80 12.88
C GLY A 14 -3.92 13.16 12.45
N ILE A 15 -3.05 14.04 11.95
CA ILE A 15 -3.42 15.38 11.50
C ILE A 15 -3.15 15.47 10.01
N LEU A 16 -4.18 15.89 9.26
CA LEU A 16 -4.07 16.10 7.82
C LEU A 16 -3.62 17.52 7.52
N THR A 17 -2.39 17.67 7.05
CA THR A 17 -1.87 18.96 6.61
C THR A 17 -2.22 19.18 5.13
N GLU A 18 -2.14 20.42 4.68
CA GLU A 18 -2.34 20.72 3.26
C GLU A 18 -1.33 19.96 2.40
N GLU A 19 -0.10 19.87 2.87
CA GLU A 19 0.96 19.14 2.16
C GLU A 19 0.61 17.66 2.00
N PHE A 20 0.12 17.02 3.07
CA PHE A 20 -0.32 15.63 3.02
C PHE A 20 -1.43 15.47 1.99
N ILE A 21 -2.46 16.31 2.07
CA ILE A 21 -3.62 16.25 1.18
C ILE A 21 -3.22 16.49 -0.28
N SER A 22 -2.28 17.41 -0.52
CA SER A 22 -1.85 17.74 -1.88
C SER A 22 -1.16 16.57 -2.59
N LEU A 23 -0.60 15.63 -1.84
CA LEU A 23 0.10 14.47 -2.40
C LEU A 23 -0.82 13.29 -2.71
N ILE A 24 -2.08 13.32 -2.24
CA ILE A 24 -3.00 12.20 -2.42
C ILE A 24 -3.19 11.82 -3.89
N PRO A 25 -3.42 12.76 -4.84
CA PRO A 25 -3.59 12.37 -6.24
C PRO A 25 -2.36 11.67 -6.82
N GLU A 26 -1.16 12.16 -6.52
CA GLU A 26 0.09 11.54 -6.99
C GLU A 26 0.27 10.14 -6.40
N GLN A 27 -0.04 10.00 -5.10
CA GLN A 27 0.03 8.72 -4.42
C GLN A 27 -0.89 7.71 -5.11
N ARG A 28 -2.12 8.13 -5.41
CA ARG A 28 -3.11 7.26 -6.05
C ARG A 28 -2.64 6.78 -7.42
N LEU A 29 -2.06 7.68 -8.21
CA LEU A 29 -1.52 7.33 -9.52
C LEU A 29 -0.37 6.32 -9.39
N LYS A 30 0.52 6.53 -8.42
CA LYS A 30 1.65 5.62 -8.20
C LYS A 30 1.17 4.24 -7.77
N ILE A 31 0.21 4.18 -6.85
CA ILE A 31 -0.34 2.91 -6.39
C ILE A 31 -1.00 2.16 -7.55
N ASN A 32 -1.79 2.85 -8.38
CA ASN A 32 -2.42 2.22 -9.53
C ASN A 32 -1.39 1.65 -10.50
N SER A 33 -0.31 2.38 -10.74
CA SER A 33 0.79 1.93 -11.58
C SER A 33 1.44 0.66 -11.03
N LEU A 34 1.69 0.63 -9.72
CA LEU A 34 2.30 -0.54 -9.07
C LEU A 34 1.35 -1.74 -9.04
N MET A 35 0.05 -1.51 -8.93
CA MET A 35 -0.95 -2.57 -9.02
C MET A 35 -1.01 -3.14 -10.44
N ASP A 36 -0.99 -2.29 -11.45
CA ASP A 36 -0.99 -2.73 -12.85
C ASP A 36 0.25 -3.55 -13.16
N ALA A 37 1.37 -3.23 -12.54
CA ALA A 37 2.63 -3.96 -12.72
C ALA A 37 2.70 -5.24 -11.89
N GLY A 38 1.72 -5.52 -11.04
CA GLY A 38 1.71 -6.70 -10.18
C GLY A 38 2.64 -6.60 -8.98
N VAL A 39 3.16 -5.43 -8.68
CA VAL A 39 4.04 -5.20 -7.53
C VAL A 39 3.22 -5.08 -6.24
N ILE A 40 2.06 -4.43 -6.31
CA ILE A 40 1.12 -4.32 -5.20
C ILE A 40 -0.11 -5.15 -5.52
N LEU A 41 -0.51 -6.03 -4.61
CA LEU A 41 -1.67 -6.90 -4.80
C LEU A 41 -2.94 -6.32 -4.20
N CYS A 42 -2.83 -5.52 -3.16
CA CYS A 42 -3.97 -4.88 -2.50
C CYS A 42 -3.51 -3.62 -1.78
N TYR A 43 -4.45 -2.75 -1.50
CA TYR A 43 -4.17 -1.46 -0.88
C TYR A 43 -5.41 -1.04 -0.10
N THR A 44 -5.32 -1.05 1.22
CA THR A 44 -6.50 -0.93 2.11
C THR A 44 -6.27 0.12 3.18
N LEU A 45 -7.21 1.03 3.32
CA LEU A 45 -7.16 2.11 4.29
C LEU A 45 -8.29 1.93 5.30
N ASN A 46 -8.00 2.11 6.59
CA ASN A 46 -9.03 2.00 7.61
C ASN A 46 -9.95 3.22 7.60
N GLN A 47 -11.09 3.11 8.28
CA GLN A 47 -12.12 4.16 8.31
C GLN A 47 -11.58 5.48 8.88
N GLU A 48 -10.74 5.40 9.89
CA GLU A 48 -10.16 6.57 10.56
C GLU A 48 -9.05 7.24 9.75
N ARG A 49 -8.58 6.59 8.67
CA ARG A 49 -7.51 7.06 7.80
C ARG A 49 -6.17 7.20 8.54
N THR A 50 -5.95 6.34 9.52
CA THR A 50 -4.74 6.32 10.34
C THR A 50 -3.85 5.14 10.05
N LYS A 51 -4.40 4.09 9.42
CA LYS A 51 -3.65 2.87 9.07
C LYS A 51 -3.98 2.42 7.67
N LEU A 52 -2.94 1.97 7.00
CA LEU A 52 -3.04 1.44 5.65
C LEU A 52 -2.31 0.11 5.60
N TRP A 53 -2.89 -0.85 4.88
CA TRP A 53 -2.28 -2.16 4.67
C TRP A 53 -2.12 -2.40 3.18
N THR A 54 -0.96 -2.94 2.80
CA THR A 54 -0.69 -3.29 1.42
C THR A 54 0.13 -4.58 1.37
N VAL A 55 -0.10 -5.40 0.36
CA VAL A 55 0.74 -6.56 0.10
C VAL A 55 1.62 -6.25 -1.09
N ILE A 56 2.92 -6.34 -0.88
CA ILE A 56 3.94 -6.04 -1.89
C ILE A 56 4.66 -7.33 -2.26
N VAL A 57 4.84 -7.54 -3.56
CA VAL A 57 5.60 -8.66 -4.11
C VAL A 57 7.02 -8.18 -4.36
N ALA A 58 7.99 -8.86 -3.77
CA ALA A 58 9.40 -8.46 -3.88
C ALA A 58 10.32 -9.65 -3.60
N LYS A 59 11.59 -9.49 -3.93
CA LYS A 59 12.61 -10.54 -3.71
C LYS A 59 13.10 -10.58 -2.27
N SER A 60 12.99 -9.46 -1.57
CA SER A 60 13.52 -9.29 -0.22
C SER A 60 12.84 -8.13 0.48
N GLU A 61 13.04 -8.04 1.78
CA GLU A 61 12.55 -6.90 2.56
C GLU A 61 13.15 -5.58 2.07
N THR A 62 14.43 -5.59 1.69
CA THR A 62 15.08 -4.41 1.12
C THR A 62 14.39 -3.96 -0.15
N ALA A 63 13.99 -4.89 -1.00
CA ALA A 63 13.25 -4.58 -2.23
C ALA A 63 11.87 -3.98 -1.91
N VAL A 64 11.23 -4.41 -0.82
CA VAL A 64 9.99 -3.80 -0.34
C VAL A 64 10.23 -2.35 0.04
N MET A 65 11.33 -2.07 0.74
CA MET A 65 11.69 -0.71 1.13
C MET A 65 11.91 0.17 -0.10
N ASP A 66 12.54 -0.39 -1.15
CA ASP A 66 12.74 0.34 -2.40
C ASP A 66 11.40 0.68 -3.06
N THR A 67 10.43 -0.22 -3.00
CA THR A 67 9.09 0.04 -3.52
C THR A 67 8.40 1.15 -2.71
N LEU A 68 8.46 1.06 -1.39
CA LEU A 68 7.87 2.08 -0.51
C LEU A 68 8.50 3.46 -0.74
N ALA A 69 9.80 3.49 -1.05
CA ALA A 69 10.50 4.74 -1.31
C ALA A 69 9.98 5.47 -2.56
N GLN A 70 9.24 4.77 -3.43
CA GLN A 70 8.61 5.38 -4.60
C GLN A 70 7.29 6.07 -4.27
N PHE A 71 6.74 5.85 -3.08
CA PHE A 71 5.46 6.45 -2.71
C PHE A 71 5.63 7.95 -2.50
N PRO A 72 4.84 8.80 -3.20
CA PRO A 72 4.92 10.25 -2.99
C PRO A 72 4.72 10.68 -1.54
N MET A 73 3.94 9.91 -0.78
CA MET A 73 3.63 10.23 0.61
C MET A 73 4.51 9.52 1.63
N ILE A 74 5.65 8.93 1.19
CA ILE A 74 6.47 8.07 2.07
C ILE A 74 6.94 8.77 3.35
N ARG A 75 7.23 10.06 3.30
CA ARG A 75 7.71 10.79 4.47
C ARG A 75 6.67 10.92 5.58
N PHE A 76 5.40 10.70 5.26
CA PHE A 76 4.31 10.71 6.24
C PHE A 76 3.97 9.31 6.75
N MET A 77 4.68 8.30 6.28
CA MET A 77 4.35 6.92 6.54
C MET A 77 5.37 6.27 7.48
N ASN A 78 4.86 5.49 8.42
CA ASN A 78 5.67 4.67 9.30
C ASN A 78 5.29 3.21 9.02
N ALA A 79 6.16 2.50 8.32
CA ALA A 79 5.87 1.17 7.80
C ALA A 79 6.48 0.07 8.64
N GLU A 80 5.70 -1.00 8.84
CA GLU A 80 6.15 -2.25 9.43
C GLU A 80 5.98 -3.33 8.39
N ILE A 81 7.07 -4.04 8.07
CA ILE A 81 7.11 -5.02 6.99
C ILE A 81 7.11 -6.43 7.57
N ASN A 82 6.20 -7.28 7.10
CA ASN A 82 6.07 -8.66 7.54
C ASN A 82 6.08 -9.58 6.33
N GLU A 83 7.05 -10.50 6.28
CA GLU A 83 7.07 -11.50 5.22
C GLU A 83 5.93 -12.49 5.45
N LEU A 84 5.20 -12.83 4.39
CA LEU A 84 4.06 -13.72 4.47
C LEU A 84 4.43 -15.12 4.03
N THR A 85 3.81 -16.13 4.67
CA THR A 85 3.86 -17.49 4.17
C THR A 85 3.10 -17.56 2.85
N PHE A 86 1.91 -16.95 2.82
CA PHE A 86 1.12 -16.80 1.58
C PHE A 86 0.12 -15.67 1.74
N HIS A 87 -0.36 -15.19 0.63
CA HIS A 87 -1.49 -14.27 0.55
C HIS A 87 -2.47 -14.84 -0.46
N HIS A 88 -3.70 -15.02 -0.05
CA HIS A 88 -4.77 -15.53 -0.91
C HIS A 88 -5.87 -14.49 -1.02
N GLN A 89 -6.23 -14.17 -2.23
CA GLN A 89 -7.21 -13.12 -2.49
C GLN A 89 -8.22 -13.63 -3.52
N SER A 90 -9.50 -13.36 -3.26
CA SER A 90 -10.54 -13.70 -4.23
C SER A 90 -10.36 -12.89 -5.49
N SER A 91 -10.52 -13.53 -6.64
CA SER A 91 -10.53 -12.84 -7.93
C SER A 91 -11.92 -12.35 -8.31
N LEU A 92 -12.93 -12.62 -7.47
CA LEU A 92 -14.28 -12.12 -7.72
C LEU A 92 -14.32 -10.62 -7.63
N VAL A 93 -14.84 -10.00 -8.69
CA VAL A 93 -15.11 -8.57 -8.68
C VAL A 93 -16.43 -8.36 -7.94
N MET A 94 -16.36 -7.80 -6.74
CA MET A 94 -17.56 -7.47 -5.99
C MET A 94 -18.26 -6.29 -6.64
N PRO A 95 -19.60 -6.31 -6.70
CA PRO A 95 -20.33 -5.12 -7.12
C PRO A 95 -19.91 -3.95 -6.24
N SER A 96 -19.79 -2.79 -6.85
CA SER A 96 -19.46 -1.59 -6.12
C SER A 96 -20.57 -1.30 -5.10
N ILE A 97 -20.21 -1.37 -3.84
CA ILE A 97 -21.12 -1.00 -2.76
C ILE A 97 -20.73 0.40 -2.33
N SER A 98 -21.69 1.32 -2.41
CA SER A 98 -21.44 2.68 -1.95
C SER A 98 -21.44 2.69 -0.42
N LEU A 99 -20.28 2.94 0.16
CA LEU A 99 -20.12 3.07 1.61
C LEU A 99 -20.04 4.55 1.96
N ASN A 100 -21.14 5.18 1.91
CA ASN A 100 -21.21 6.61 2.27
C ASN A 100 -21.40 6.80 3.75
#